data_554808af4cf6a71523f934d4b8e359a3
#
_entry.id   554808af4cf6a71523f934d4b8e359a3
#
_cell.length_a   1.000
_cell.length_b   1.000
_cell.length_c   1.000
_cell.angle_alpha   90.00
_cell.angle_beta   90.00
_cell.angle_gamma   90.00
#
_symmetry.space_group_name_H-M   'P 1'
#
loop_
_entity.id
_entity.type
_entity.pdbx_description
1 polymer ?
#
loop_
_entity_poly.entity_id
_entity_poly.type
_entity_poly.pdbx_seq_one_letter_code
_entity_poly.pdbx_strand_id
1 'polypeptide(L)'
;MNFAPLPSVDAASVPADALVVDVREADEWAAGHIDGALHVPMSDFVARFGEVTEAVADGRRAYVMCRVGGRSAQVTQYLVQQGIDAVNVDGGMLAWDGASRPMVTEDGSAAFVL
;
A
#
# COMPACT_ATOMS: atom_id res chain seq x y z
N MET A 1 9.39 26.83 -9.84
CA MET A 1 9.43 25.82 -8.76
C MET A 1 9.27 24.45 -9.38
N ASN A 2 10.22 23.58 -9.11
CA ASN A 2 10.18 22.21 -9.63
C ASN A 2 9.63 21.27 -8.58
N PHE A 3 8.56 20.56 -8.94
CA PHE A 3 8.04 19.48 -8.14
C PHE A 3 8.51 18.18 -8.76
N ALA A 4 9.28 17.39 -8.03
CA ALA A 4 9.59 16.05 -8.47
C ALA A 4 8.28 15.25 -8.55
N PRO A 5 8.06 14.45 -9.61
CA PRO A 5 6.89 13.58 -9.66
C PRO A 5 6.93 12.59 -8.49
N LEU A 6 5.76 12.26 -7.96
CA LEU A 6 5.66 11.26 -6.91
C LEU A 6 6.11 9.91 -7.46
N PRO A 7 7.03 9.19 -6.79
CA PRO A 7 7.39 7.85 -7.23
C PRO A 7 6.17 6.93 -7.26
N SER A 8 5.93 6.30 -8.39
CA SER A 8 4.78 5.42 -8.56
C SER A 8 5.08 4.26 -9.50
N VAL A 9 4.31 3.19 -9.34
CA VAL A 9 4.37 2.00 -10.19
C VAL A 9 2.97 1.52 -10.48
N ASP A 10 2.81 0.77 -11.57
CA ASP A 10 1.54 0.10 -11.87
C ASP A 10 1.33 -1.10 -10.93
N ALA A 11 0.07 -1.43 -10.66
CA ALA A 11 -0.27 -2.59 -9.85
C ALA A 11 0.31 -3.89 -10.44
N ALA A 12 0.33 -4.02 -11.76
CA ALA A 12 0.88 -5.19 -12.44
C ALA A 12 2.40 -5.32 -12.25
N SER A 13 3.09 -4.22 -11.96
CA SER A 13 4.56 -4.19 -11.84
C SER A 13 5.07 -4.38 -10.41
N VAL A 14 4.18 -4.48 -9.43
CA VAL A 14 4.58 -4.71 -8.04
C VAL A 14 5.19 -6.12 -7.93
N PRO A 15 6.44 -6.26 -7.43
CA PRO A 15 7.05 -7.59 -7.29
C PRO A 15 6.25 -8.51 -6.35
N ALA A 16 6.30 -9.82 -6.60
CA ALA A 16 5.55 -10.79 -5.80
C ALA A 16 6.00 -10.83 -4.33
N ASP A 17 7.26 -10.50 -4.07
CA ASP A 17 7.84 -10.47 -2.72
C ASP A 17 7.90 -9.06 -2.12
N ALA A 18 7.19 -8.11 -2.72
CA ALA A 18 7.22 -6.72 -2.28
C ALA A 18 6.65 -6.53 -0.88
N LEU A 19 7.20 -5.58 -0.14
CA LEU A 19 6.55 -5.07 1.06
C LEU A 19 5.44 -4.12 0.62
N VAL A 20 4.20 -4.54 0.77
CA VAL A 20 3.03 -3.72 0.49
C VAL A 20 2.53 -3.14 1.80
N VAL A 21 2.37 -1.81 1.84
CA VAL A 21 1.79 -1.11 2.99
C VAL A 21 0.39 -0.65 2.56
N ASP A 22 -0.63 -1.32 3.09
CA ASP A 22 -2.04 -1.04 2.77
C ASP A 22 -2.58 -0.03 3.78
N VAL A 23 -2.97 1.15 3.29
CA VAL A 23 -3.42 2.25 4.16
C VAL A 23 -4.94 2.43 4.14
N ARG A 24 -5.67 1.43 3.60
CA ARG A 24 -7.13 1.44 3.61
C ARG A 24 -7.67 1.22 5.02
N GLU A 25 -8.93 1.56 5.23
CA GLU A 25 -9.57 1.34 6.53
C GLU A 25 -9.90 -0.14 6.74
N ALA A 26 -10.24 -0.49 7.98
CA ALA A 26 -10.38 -1.89 8.41
C ALA A 26 -11.45 -2.66 7.63
N ASP A 27 -12.55 -2.02 7.25
CA ASP A 27 -13.62 -2.67 6.48
C ASP A 27 -13.18 -3.00 5.04
N GLU A 28 -12.39 -2.13 4.44
CA GLU A 28 -11.83 -2.36 3.11
C GLU A 28 -10.83 -3.52 3.15
N TRP A 29 -9.97 -3.53 4.16
CA TRP A 29 -9.00 -4.61 4.38
C TRP A 29 -9.70 -5.96 4.58
N ALA A 30 -10.73 -5.97 5.41
CA ALA A 30 -11.46 -7.20 5.74
C ALA A 30 -12.15 -7.81 4.51
N ALA A 31 -12.61 -6.98 3.57
CA ALA A 31 -13.28 -7.46 2.35
C ALA A 31 -12.32 -8.16 1.39
N GLY A 32 -11.05 -7.79 1.40
CA GLY A 32 -10.03 -8.43 0.59
C GLY A 32 -8.75 -7.62 0.60
N HIS A 33 -7.61 -8.29 0.75
CA HIS A 33 -6.30 -7.65 0.82
C HIS A 33 -5.22 -8.57 0.26
N ILE A 34 -4.04 -8.00 0.04
CA ILE A 34 -2.89 -8.77 -0.43
C ILE A 34 -2.30 -9.56 0.72
N ASP A 35 -2.10 -10.85 0.52
CA ASP A 35 -1.50 -11.71 1.54
C ASP A 35 -0.09 -11.22 1.91
N GLY A 36 0.17 -11.12 3.20
CA GLY A 36 1.46 -10.66 3.72
C GLY A 36 1.63 -9.14 3.75
N ALA A 37 0.65 -8.35 3.29
CA ALA A 37 0.73 -6.90 3.36
C ALA A 37 0.69 -6.40 4.81
N LEU A 38 1.39 -5.30 5.07
CA LEU A 38 1.33 -4.59 6.33
C LEU A 38 0.14 -3.64 6.30
N HIS A 39 -0.83 -3.84 7.19
CA HIS A 39 -2.02 -3.00 7.24
C HIS A 39 -1.85 -1.90 8.28
N VAL A 40 -1.74 -0.67 7.83
CA VAL A 40 -1.69 0.52 8.68
C VAL A 40 -2.71 1.52 8.15
N PRO A 41 -3.95 1.51 8.66
CA PRO A 41 -4.99 2.42 8.17
C PRO A 41 -4.54 3.88 8.22
N MET A 42 -4.92 4.66 7.23
CA MET A 42 -4.54 6.07 7.16
C MET A 42 -4.96 6.82 8.43
N SER A 43 -6.10 6.47 9.02
CA SER A 43 -6.59 7.07 10.27
C SER A 43 -5.65 6.83 11.46
N ASP A 44 -4.86 5.75 11.42
CA ASP A 44 -3.92 5.39 12.50
C ASP A 44 -2.47 5.62 12.09
N PHE A 45 -2.21 6.18 10.91
CA PHE A 45 -0.88 6.12 10.32
C PHE A 45 0.18 6.81 11.18
N VAL A 46 -0.13 7.99 11.71
CA VAL A 46 0.83 8.74 12.54
C VAL A 46 1.16 7.95 13.82
N ALA A 47 0.14 7.40 14.47
CA ALA A 47 0.33 6.63 15.72
C ALA A 47 1.11 5.34 15.48
N ARG A 48 0.96 4.73 14.30
CA ARG A 48 1.55 3.43 13.96
C ARG A 48 2.73 3.54 13.00
N PHE A 49 3.25 4.74 12.78
CA PHE A 49 4.37 4.96 11.85
C PHE A 49 5.59 4.10 12.16
N GLY A 50 5.83 3.79 13.44
CA GLY A 50 6.92 2.93 13.86
C GLY A 50 6.89 1.53 13.24
N GLU A 51 5.69 1.00 12.92
CA GLU A 51 5.58 -0.30 12.25
C GLU A 51 6.15 -0.24 10.83
N VAL A 52 5.95 0.89 10.15
CA VAL A 52 6.50 1.09 8.79
C VAL A 52 8.02 1.26 8.86
N THR A 53 8.52 2.08 9.77
CA THR A 53 9.97 2.29 9.91
C THR A 53 10.69 1.00 10.26
N GLU A 54 10.10 0.16 11.09
CA GLU A 54 10.65 -1.16 11.42
C GLU A 54 10.65 -2.09 10.21
N ALA A 55 9.56 -2.10 9.44
CA ALA A 55 9.44 -2.96 8.25
C ALA A 55 10.45 -2.61 7.16
N VAL A 56 10.85 -1.34 7.05
CA VAL A 56 11.82 -0.88 6.03
C VAL A 56 13.23 -0.70 6.59
N ALA A 57 13.50 -1.12 7.82
CA ALA A 57 14.79 -0.91 8.48
C ALA A 57 15.95 -1.56 7.73
N ASP A 58 15.71 -2.59 6.91
CA ASP A 58 16.69 -3.24 6.06
C ASP A 58 16.94 -2.52 4.71
N GLY A 59 16.29 -1.37 4.50
CA GLY A 59 16.43 -0.58 3.28
C GLY A 59 15.48 -0.98 2.16
N ARG A 60 14.55 -1.91 2.40
CA ARG A 60 13.60 -2.35 1.37
C ARG A 60 12.60 -1.25 1.03
N ARG A 61 12.11 -1.31 -0.21
CA ARG A 61 11.11 -0.36 -0.71
C ARG A 61 9.72 -0.68 -0.16
N ALA A 62 8.97 0.35 0.20
CA ALA A 62 7.56 0.24 0.56
C ALA A 62 6.68 0.56 -0.65
N TYR A 63 5.78 -0.35 -0.98
CA TYR A 63 4.77 -0.17 -2.04
C TYR A 63 3.46 0.19 -1.36
N VAL A 64 3.05 1.45 -1.46
CA VAL A 64 1.92 1.98 -0.69
C VAL A 64 0.63 1.84 -1.48
N MET A 65 -0.37 1.24 -0.86
CA MET A 65 -1.59 0.77 -1.50
C MET A 65 -2.82 1.35 -0.83
N CYS A 66 -3.77 1.84 -1.62
CA CYS A 66 -5.12 2.11 -1.16
C CYS A 66 -6.12 1.59 -2.20
N ARG A 67 -7.37 2.09 -2.21
CA ARG A 67 -8.38 1.59 -3.15
C ARG A 67 -8.06 1.99 -4.60
N VAL A 68 -7.78 3.28 -4.85
CA VAL A 68 -7.57 3.82 -6.22
C VAL A 68 -6.28 4.63 -6.37
N GLY A 69 -5.51 4.85 -5.32
CA GLY A 69 -4.21 5.52 -5.38
C GLY A 69 -4.14 6.91 -4.75
N GLY A 70 -5.25 7.52 -4.33
CA GLY A 70 -5.26 8.88 -3.78
C GLY A 70 -4.72 8.98 -2.35
N ARG A 71 -5.26 8.16 -1.45
CA ARG A 71 -4.79 8.12 -0.05
C ARG A 71 -3.35 7.64 0.03
N SER A 72 -3.01 6.60 -0.74
CA SER A 72 -1.66 6.06 -0.78
C SER A 72 -0.66 7.07 -1.35
N ALA A 73 -1.06 7.92 -2.28
CA ALA A 73 -0.19 8.97 -2.80
C ALA A 73 0.21 9.95 -1.69
N GLN A 74 -0.72 10.35 -0.83
CA GLN A 74 -0.44 11.23 0.30
C GLN A 74 0.54 10.58 1.29
N VAL A 75 0.31 9.31 1.60
CA VAL A 75 1.20 8.56 2.50
C VAL A 75 2.58 8.37 1.88
N THR A 76 2.65 8.05 0.59
CA THR A 76 3.93 7.92 -0.12
C THR A 76 4.73 9.21 -0.04
N GLN A 77 4.07 10.35 -0.26
CA GLN A 77 4.73 11.65 -0.18
C GLN A 77 5.33 11.88 1.21
N TYR A 78 4.57 11.57 2.25
CA TYR A 78 5.06 11.68 3.63
C TYR A 78 6.28 10.77 3.86
N LEU A 79 6.21 9.51 3.43
CA LEU A 79 7.31 8.56 3.61
C LEU A 79 8.58 9.02 2.88
N VAL A 80 8.45 9.51 1.66
CA VAL A 80 9.58 10.06 0.89
C VAL A 80 10.21 11.24 1.63
N GLN A 81 9.40 12.13 2.21
CA GLN A 81 9.88 13.25 3.00
C GLN A 81 10.63 12.81 4.25
N GLN A 82 10.30 11.62 4.79
CA GLN A 82 10.99 11.03 5.93
C GLN A 82 12.24 10.24 5.52
N GLY A 83 12.62 10.26 4.24
CA GLY A 83 13.82 9.56 3.76
C GLY A 83 13.61 8.08 3.49
N ILE A 84 12.36 7.61 3.44
CA ILE A 84 12.03 6.21 3.18
C ILE A 84 11.85 6.00 1.67
N ASP A 85 12.42 4.91 1.14
CA ASP A 85 12.20 4.50 -0.25
C ASP A 85 10.77 3.97 -0.36
N ALA A 86 9.87 4.78 -0.89
CA ALA A 86 8.45 4.45 -1.02
C ALA A 86 7.95 4.83 -2.41
N VAL A 87 7.04 4.02 -2.94
CA VAL A 87 6.36 4.29 -4.20
C VAL A 87 4.86 4.10 -4.03
N ASN A 88 4.08 4.92 -4.75
CA ASN A 88 2.65 4.76 -4.81
C ASN A 88 2.27 3.69 -5.82
N VAL A 89 1.31 2.83 -5.49
CA VAL A 89 0.76 1.89 -6.48
C VAL A 89 -0.41 2.57 -7.19
N ASP A 90 -0.20 2.97 -8.43
CA ASP A 90 -1.20 3.66 -9.23
C ASP A 90 -2.40 2.76 -9.48
N GLY A 91 -3.60 3.33 -9.32
CA GLY A 91 -4.84 2.60 -9.48
C GLY A 91 -5.20 1.71 -8.30
N GLY A 92 -4.31 1.53 -7.33
CA GLY A 92 -4.59 0.82 -6.08
C GLY A 92 -5.11 -0.59 -6.24
N MET A 93 -5.96 -0.99 -5.28
CA MET A 93 -6.54 -2.35 -5.27
C MET A 93 -7.48 -2.60 -6.46
N LEU A 94 -8.12 -1.58 -7.01
CA LEU A 94 -8.93 -1.76 -8.22
C LEU A 94 -8.06 -2.18 -9.40
N ALA A 95 -6.89 -1.55 -9.57
CA ALA A 95 -5.96 -1.95 -10.63
C ALA A 95 -5.32 -3.31 -10.34
N TRP A 96 -5.05 -3.63 -9.08
CA TRP A 96 -4.54 -4.94 -8.66
C TRP A 96 -5.52 -6.05 -9.05
N ASP A 97 -6.80 -5.87 -8.72
CA ASP A 97 -7.87 -6.81 -9.10
C ASP A 97 -8.04 -6.88 -10.61
N GLY A 98 -7.99 -5.74 -11.29
CA GLY A 98 -8.05 -5.66 -12.74
C GLY A 98 -6.91 -6.39 -13.45
N ALA A 99 -5.74 -6.50 -12.78
CA ALA A 99 -4.62 -7.29 -13.27
C ALA A 99 -4.71 -8.77 -12.86
N SER A 100 -5.84 -9.19 -12.30
CA SER A 100 -6.11 -10.56 -11.84
C SER A 100 -5.08 -11.06 -10.82
N ARG A 101 -4.58 -10.16 -9.98
CA ARG A 101 -3.62 -10.54 -8.93
C ARG A 101 -4.35 -10.98 -7.66
N PRO A 102 -3.75 -11.89 -6.87
CA PRO A 102 -4.48 -12.56 -5.78
C PRO A 102 -4.76 -11.65 -4.59
N MET A 103 -5.91 -11.88 -3.97
CA MET A 103 -6.33 -11.29 -2.71
C MET A 103 -6.82 -12.38 -1.79
N VAL A 104 -6.76 -12.12 -0.49
CA VAL A 104 -7.23 -13.06 0.55
C VAL A 104 -8.13 -12.34 1.54
N THR A 105 -8.85 -13.13 2.33
CA THR A 105 -9.57 -12.66 3.52
C THR A 105 -9.12 -13.49 4.73
N GLU A 106 -9.34 -12.97 5.93
CA GLU A 106 -8.91 -13.64 7.16
C GLU A 106 -9.67 -14.93 7.41
N ASP A 107 -10.94 -15.01 7.00
CA ASP A 107 -11.81 -16.16 7.23
C ASP A 107 -11.91 -17.09 6.02
N GLY A 108 -11.17 -16.82 4.95
CA GLY A 108 -11.19 -17.65 3.74
C GLY A 108 -12.39 -17.41 2.82
N SER A 109 -13.24 -16.42 3.11
CA SER A 109 -14.34 -16.05 2.22
C SER A 109 -13.81 -15.45 0.91
N ALA A 110 -14.68 -15.31 -0.09
CA ALA A 110 -14.29 -14.73 -1.37
C ALA A 110 -13.85 -13.26 -1.17
N ALA A 111 -12.63 -12.93 -1.63
CA ALA A 111 -12.09 -11.59 -1.54
C ALA A 111 -12.64 -10.69 -2.65
N PHE A 112 -12.86 -9.43 -2.32
CA PHE A 112 -13.27 -8.42 -3.31
C PHE A 112 -12.78 -7.05 -2.86
N VAL A 113 -12.78 -6.08 -3.77
CA VAL A 113 -12.42 -4.70 -3.45
C VAL A 113 -13.68 -3.95 -3.06
N LEU A 114 -13.77 -3.60 -1.78
CA LEU A 114 -14.92 -2.88 -1.23
C LEU A 114 -15.00 -1.47 -1.81
#